data_bb6f6ef133a086215ce76951288f1859
#
_entry.id   bb6f6ef133a086215ce76951288f1859
#
_cell.length_a   1.000
_cell.length_b   1.000
_cell.length_c   1.000
_cell.angle_alpha   90.00
_cell.angle_beta   90.00
_cell.angle_gamma   90.00
#
_symmetry.space_group_name_H-M   'P 1'
#
loop_
_entity.id
_entity.type
_entity.pdbx_description
1 polymer ?
#
loop_
_entity_poly.entity_id
_entity_poly.type
_entity_poly.pdbx_seq_one_letter_code
_entity_poly.pdbx_strand_id
1 'polypeptide(L)'
;MSRATLWLWLTVIALRLAYAPLATQIDPLLRANPLHGDAILHDQMAWRLVSTGEYRLDKGLMTAPAYIYLMAGVYALAGHAPMAVRLLNALLGLLALWGLWRLTHRLAGERAANLALLLGALHPHLLMITGWLYTENLALPLMVWAVYGLLYWRSGWGWAASGALLGLLALTRANLLPFVAIAGAWQLWHERNWHAPALTVATALLTVAPYVAYISARYGAFIPIGRGGYVLLWANNAHADGGYDPHFLERRLTLGGETKLVREWLSATDPVERDRQAMRLALQWIRENPVQWLWLLGRKLALTLSAFGLQNPENRGVAAALRLADGVYWLFLALAGYGLWRLRQASRAFALLAALFLGWTLLTILLYAGGSRPLLPAQPLITLGAAVGVCALWARRQAQM
;
A
#
# COMPACT_ATOMS: atom_id res chain seq x y z
N MET A 1 16.48 22.43 -13.46
CA MET A 1 16.15 21.16 -14.14
C MET A 1 16.93 21.11 -15.45
N SER A 2 17.75 20.09 -15.66
CA SER A 2 18.53 19.94 -16.89
C SER A 2 17.63 19.58 -18.09
N ARG A 3 18.13 19.79 -19.34
CA ARG A 3 17.40 19.34 -20.55
C ARG A 3 17.13 17.84 -20.52
N ALA A 4 18.06 17.04 -20.01
CA ALA A 4 17.90 15.60 -19.88
C ALA A 4 16.75 15.24 -18.92
N THR A 5 16.61 15.92 -17.79
CA THR A 5 15.50 15.74 -16.85
C THR A 5 14.15 16.12 -17.49
N LEU A 6 14.11 17.18 -18.31
CA LEU A 6 12.90 17.55 -19.03
C LEU A 6 12.45 16.44 -20.00
N TRP A 7 13.38 15.94 -20.83
CA TRP A 7 13.06 14.84 -21.75
C TRP A 7 12.64 13.57 -21.03
N LEU A 8 13.29 13.24 -19.91
CA LEU A 8 12.88 12.10 -19.07
C LEU A 8 11.45 12.27 -18.57
N TRP A 9 11.06 13.45 -18.08
CA TRP A 9 9.70 13.71 -17.65
C TRP A 9 8.69 13.60 -18.80
N LEU A 10 8.98 14.13 -19.97
CA LEU A 10 8.09 14.01 -21.13
C LEU A 10 7.88 12.55 -21.51
N THR A 11 8.94 11.73 -21.50
CA THR A 11 8.87 10.30 -21.76
C THR A 11 8.02 9.58 -20.70
N VAL A 12 8.21 9.88 -19.43
CA VAL A 12 7.45 9.28 -18.32
C VAL A 12 5.97 9.63 -18.38
N ILE A 13 5.65 10.89 -18.69
CA ILE A 13 4.27 11.35 -18.88
C ILE A 13 3.62 10.60 -20.05
N ALA A 14 4.29 10.56 -21.20
CA ALA A 14 3.81 9.85 -22.38
C ALA A 14 3.58 8.36 -22.10
N LEU A 15 4.53 7.70 -21.43
CA LEU A 15 4.42 6.28 -21.04
C LEU A 15 3.17 6.03 -20.17
N ARG A 16 2.96 6.85 -19.11
CA ARG A 16 1.84 6.67 -18.18
C ARG A 16 0.49 6.93 -18.84
N LEU A 17 0.39 8.00 -19.62
CA LEU A 17 -0.85 8.35 -20.31
C LEU A 17 -1.18 7.35 -21.44
N ALA A 18 -0.17 6.82 -22.15
CA ALA A 18 -0.36 5.79 -23.15
C ALA A 18 -0.71 4.43 -22.54
N TYR A 19 -0.12 4.07 -21.40
CA TYR A 19 -0.42 2.81 -20.71
C TYR A 19 -1.88 2.71 -20.27
N ALA A 20 -2.47 3.78 -19.74
CA ALA A 20 -3.82 3.74 -19.18
C ALA A 20 -4.89 3.18 -20.14
N PRO A 21 -5.02 3.65 -21.41
CA PRO A 21 -5.96 3.08 -22.37
C PRO A 21 -5.53 1.71 -22.90
N LEU A 22 -4.22 1.42 -22.95
CA LEU A 22 -3.69 0.16 -23.45
C LEU A 22 -3.68 -0.96 -22.40
N ALA A 23 -3.88 -0.65 -21.13
CA ALA A 23 -3.75 -1.60 -20.01
C ALA A 23 -4.58 -2.87 -20.23
N THR A 24 -5.83 -2.76 -20.70
CA THR A 24 -6.70 -3.91 -20.98
C THR A 24 -6.28 -4.75 -22.18
N GLN A 25 -5.35 -4.26 -22.98
CA GLN A 25 -4.81 -4.98 -24.16
C GLN A 25 -3.46 -5.65 -23.85
N ILE A 26 -2.64 -5.04 -23.01
CA ILE A 26 -1.27 -5.47 -22.72
C ILE A 26 -1.13 -6.22 -21.38
N ASP A 27 -1.93 -5.91 -20.36
CA ASP A 27 -1.91 -6.63 -19.08
C ASP A 27 -2.72 -7.93 -19.22
N PRO A 28 -2.09 -9.12 -19.07
CA PRO A 28 -2.79 -10.40 -19.23
C PRO A 28 -3.99 -10.56 -18.28
N LEU A 29 -3.93 -10.03 -17.06
CA LEU A 29 -5.03 -10.12 -16.09
C LEU A 29 -6.21 -9.24 -16.51
N LEU A 30 -5.94 -8.00 -16.95
CA LEU A 30 -6.99 -7.09 -17.43
C LEU A 30 -7.54 -7.48 -18.79
N ARG A 31 -6.75 -8.16 -19.62
CA ARG A 31 -7.19 -8.72 -20.90
C ARG A 31 -8.20 -9.85 -20.70
N ALA A 32 -7.98 -10.70 -19.68
CA ALA A 32 -8.90 -11.76 -19.30
C ALA A 32 -10.17 -11.21 -18.62
N ASN A 33 -10.02 -10.20 -17.74
CA ASN A 33 -11.10 -9.53 -17.06
C ASN A 33 -10.74 -8.06 -16.81
N PRO A 34 -11.37 -7.09 -17.53
CA PRO A 34 -11.07 -5.66 -17.40
C PRO A 34 -11.24 -5.10 -15.99
N LEU A 35 -12.04 -5.76 -15.15
CA LEU A 35 -12.20 -5.48 -13.72
C LEU A 35 -11.76 -6.72 -12.93
N HIS A 36 -10.46 -6.84 -12.66
CA HIS A 36 -9.88 -8.00 -11.97
C HIS A 36 -9.84 -7.78 -10.43
N GLY A 37 -10.14 -8.82 -9.67
CA GLY A 37 -9.99 -8.85 -8.21
C GLY A 37 -10.81 -7.77 -7.49
N ASP A 38 -10.17 -6.99 -6.60
CA ASP A 38 -10.84 -5.94 -5.83
C ASP A 38 -11.40 -4.81 -6.68
N ALA A 39 -10.96 -4.67 -7.95
CA ALA A 39 -11.48 -3.65 -8.86
C ALA A 39 -12.99 -3.81 -9.09
N ILE A 40 -13.49 -5.05 -9.13
CA ILE A 40 -14.94 -5.33 -9.27
C ILE A 40 -15.70 -4.69 -8.11
N LEU A 41 -15.22 -4.91 -6.90
CA LEU A 41 -15.84 -4.38 -5.69
C LEU A 41 -15.77 -2.85 -5.64
N HIS A 42 -14.59 -2.29 -5.93
CA HIS A 42 -14.40 -0.84 -5.92
C HIS A 42 -15.28 -0.14 -6.96
N ASP A 43 -15.36 -0.70 -8.16
CA ASP A 43 -16.20 -0.22 -9.24
C ASP A 43 -17.68 -0.22 -8.86
N GLN A 44 -18.19 -1.35 -8.37
CA GLN A 44 -19.57 -1.50 -7.92
C GLN A 44 -19.93 -0.52 -6.79
N MET A 45 -19.05 -0.36 -5.79
CA MET A 45 -19.28 0.56 -4.68
C MET A 45 -19.29 2.02 -5.16
N ALA A 46 -18.35 2.41 -6.02
CA ALA A 46 -18.29 3.77 -6.56
C ALA A 46 -19.51 4.08 -7.43
N TRP A 47 -19.92 3.16 -8.29
CA TRP A 47 -21.10 3.35 -9.11
C TRP A 47 -22.40 3.36 -8.30
N ARG A 48 -22.55 2.49 -7.29
CA ARG A 48 -23.68 2.51 -6.36
C ARG A 48 -23.78 3.86 -5.65
N LEU A 49 -22.64 4.39 -5.16
CA LEU A 49 -22.62 5.68 -4.50
C LEU A 49 -23.17 6.81 -5.40
N VAL A 50 -22.83 6.80 -6.68
CA VAL A 50 -23.33 7.79 -7.65
C VAL A 50 -24.81 7.57 -7.99
N SER A 51 -25.22 6.32 -8.22
CA SER A 51 -26.56 5.97 -8.72
C SER A 51 -27.64 5.98 -7.63
N THR A 52 -27.28 5.65 -6.38
CA THR A 52 -28.24 5.50 -5.26
C THR A 52 -27.94 6.40 -4.06
N GLY A 53 -26.80 7.07 -4.02
CA GLY A 53 -26.32 7.81 -2.84
C GLY A 53 -25.82 6.92 -1.69
N GLU A 54 -25.78 5.59 -1.87
CA GLU A 54 -25.44 4.66 -0.80
C GLU A 54 -24.00 4.16 -0.88
N TYR A 55 -23.21 4.42 0.16
CA TYR A 55 -21.92 3.78 0.37
C TYR A 55 -22.10 2.52 1.22
N ARG A 56 -22.25 1.36 0.58
CA ARG A 56 -22.35 0.09 1.29
C ARG A 56 -21.86 -1.11 0.47
N LEU A 57 -21.52 -2.18 1.18
CA LEU A 57 -21.37 -3.53 0.65
C LEU A 57 -22.64 -4.33 0.91
N ASP A 58 -22.97 -5.26 0.04
CA ASP A 58 -24.12 -6.16 0.24
C ASP A 58 -23.87 -7.12 1.41
N LYS A 59 -22.61 -7.49 1.63
CA LYS A 59 -22.21 -8.37 2.75
C LYS A 59 -20.92 -7.88 3.39
N GLY A 60 -20.93 -7.72 4.72
CA GLY A 60 -19.75 -7.36 5.52
C GLY A 60 -19.62 -5.88 5.83
N LEU A 61 -18.57 -5.54 6.59
CA LEU A 61 -18.22 -4.18 6.94
C LEU A 61 -17.69 -3.40 5.74
N MET A 62 -17.96 -2.10 5.70
CA MET A 62 -17.44 -1.19 4.67
C MET A 62 -15.92 -1.10 4.74
N THR A 63 -15.30 -0.85 3.60
CA THR A 63 -13.85 -0.68 3.46
C THR A 63 -13.45 0.79 3.60
N ALA A 64 -12.14 1.08 3.57
CA ALA A 64 -11.61 2.45 3.57
C ALA A 64 -12.14 3.25 2.36
N PRO A 65 -12.69 4.47 2.56
CA PRO A 65 -13.56 5.11 1.59
C PRO A 65 -12.88 5.98 0.54
N ALA A 66 -11.66 6.52 0.82
CA ALA A 66 -11.12 7.65 0.07
C ALA A 66 -11.01 7.38 -1.44
N TYR A 67 -10.50 6.22 -1.83
CA TYR A 67 -10.38 5.89 -3.26
C TYR A 67 -11.74 5.64 -3.93
N ILE A 68 -12.68 5.04 -3.21
CA ILE A 68 -14.05 4.80 -3.71
C ILE A 68 -14.78 6.13 -3.97
N TYR A 69 -14.67 7.08 -3.03
CA TYR A 69 -15.24 8.43 -3.22
C TYR A 69 -14.58 9.18 -4.38
N LEU A 70 -13.26 9.01 -4.55
CA LEU A 70 -12.56 9.60 -5.70
C LEU A 70 -13.05 9.01 -7.02
N MET A 71 -13.22 7.68 -7.10
CA MET A 71 -13.82 7.02 -8.27
C MET A 71 -15.26 7.48 -8.51
N ALA A 72 -16.07 7.57 -7.45
CA ALA A 72 -17.44 8.07 -7.55
C ALA A 72 -17.49 9.50 -8.11
N GLY A 73 -16.55 10.37 -7.68
CA GLY A 73 -16.42 11.72 -8.28
C GLY A 73 -16.15 11.68 -9.78
N VAL A 74 -15.28 10.79 -10.25
CA VAL A 74 -15.06 10.57 -11.69
C VAL A 74 -16.32 10.07 -12.38
N TYR A 75 -17.02 9.11 -11.79
CA TYR A 75 -18.25 8.55 -12.37
C TYR A 75 -19.41 9.53 -12.38
N ALA A 76 -19.48 10.42 -11.41
CA ALA A 76 -20.48 11.50 -11.41
C ALA A 76 -20.30 12.49 -12.58
N LEU A 77 -19.05 12.70 -13.05
CA LEU A 77 -18.72 13.59 -14.14
C LEU A 77 -18.74 12.91 -15.51
N ALA A 78 -18.27 11.66 -15.59
CA ALA A 78 -18.04 10.95 -16.85
C ALA A 78 -19.03 9.79 -17.12
N GLY A 79 -19.99 9.57 -16.21
CA GLY A 79 -20.80 8.35 -16.20
C GLY A 79 -19.98 7.14 -15.71
N HIS A 80 -20.56 5.93 -15.79
CA HIS A 80 -19.86 4.67 -15.41
C HIS A 80 -18.76 4.33 -16.42
N ALA A 81 -17.62 4.98 -16.27
CA ALA A 81 -16.49 4.91 -17.20
C ALA A 81 -15.18 4.48 -16.50
N PRO A 82 -14.92 3.16 -16.34
CA PRO A 82 -13.67 2.66 -15.74
C PRO A 82 -12.41 3.19 -16.43
N MET A 83 -12.47 3.52 -17.72
CA MET A 83 -11.37 4.14 -18.46
C MET A 83 -11.01 5.52 -17.91
N ALA A 84 -12.00 6.35 -17.54
CA ALA A 84 -11.73 7.65 -16.93
C ALA A 84 -11.02 7.51 -15.59
N VAL A 85 -11.33 6.46 -14.82
CA VAL A 85 -10.61 6.13 -13.58
C VAL A 85 -9.16 5.71 -13.87
N ARG A 86 -8.89 4.95 -14.94
CA ARG A 86 -7.51 4.61 -15.34
C ARG A 86 -6.70 5.84 -15.73
N LEU A 87 -7.30 6.81 -16.40
CA LEU A 87 -6.64 8.10 -16.69
C LEU A 87 -6.35 8.88 -15.40
N LEU A 88 -7.30 8.91 -14.45
CA LEU A 88 -7.03 9.46 -13.11
C LEU A 88 -5.88 8.73 -12.42
N ASN A 89 -5.83 7.40 -12.47
CA ASN A 89 -4.74 6.60 -11.90
C ASN A 89 -3.39 6.94 -12.54
N ALA A 90 -3.35 7.22 -13.85
CA ALA A 90 -2.14 7.70 -14.52
C ALA A 90 -1.66 9.04 -13.93
N LEU A 91 -2.57 9.97 -13.70
CA LEU A 91 -2.26 11.27 -13.06
C LEU A 91 -1.79 11.09 -11.61
N LEU A 92 -2.43 10.21 -10.84
CA LEU A 92 -2.00 9.87 -9.47
C LEU A 92 -0.62 9.22 -9.47
N GLY A 93 -0.35 8.34 -10.43
CA GLY A 93 0.97 7.74 -10.63
C GLY A 93 2.04 8.78 -10.98
N LEU A 94 1.74 9.76 -11.83
CA LEU A 94 2.63 10.89 -12.13
C LEU A 94 2.87 11.76 -10.90
N LEU A 95 1.84 12.02 -10.09
CA LEU A 95 1.96 12.76 -8.83
C LEU A 95 2.87 12.02 -7.82
N ALA A 96 2.76 10.69 -7.75
CA ALA A 96 3.65 9.86 -6.93
C ALA A 96 5.11 9.91 -7.43
N LEU A 97 5.33 9.81 -8.74
CA LEU A 97 6.66 9.92 -9.34
C LEU A 97 7.26 11.32 -9.17
N TRP A 98 6.44 12.36 -9.23
CA TRP A 98 6.88 13.72 -8.94
C TRP A 98 7.34 13.87 -7.49
N GLY A 99 6.55 13.37 -6.53
CA GLY A 99 6.94 13.34 -5.12
C GLY A 99 8.23 12.54 -4.90
N LEU A 100 8.36 11.35 -5.53
CA LEU A 100 9.57 10.53 -5.50
C LEU A 100 10.79 11.30 -6.03
N TRP A 101 10.67 11.95 -7.19
CA TRP A 101 11.73 12.76 -7.77
C TRP A 101 12.12 13.91 -6.84
N ARG A 102 11.14 14.66 -6.32
CA ARG A 102 11.35 15.78 -5.38
C ARG A 102 12.07 15.34 -4.11
N LEU A 103 11.62 14.24 -3.53
CA LEU A 103 12.19 13.67 -2.31
C LEU A 103 13.63 13.21 -2.54
N THR A 104 13.87 12.46 -3.61
CA THR A 104 15.21 11.97 -3.95
C THR A 104 16.15 13.11 -4.32
N HIS A 105 15.68 14.13 -5.03
CA HIS A 105 16.47 15.32 -5.38
C HIS A 105 16.95 16.04 -4.13
N ARG A 106 16.10 16.21 -3.13
CA ARG A 106 16.46 16.84 -1.85
C ARG A 106 17.47 16.05 -1.04
N LEU A 107 17.39 14.71 -1.11
CA LEU A 107 18.24 13.81 -0.32
C LEU A 107 19.57 13.47 -0.98
N ALA A 108 19.62 13.38 -2.30
CA ALA A 108 20.76 12.79 -3.01
C ALA A 108 21.08 13.48 -4.37
N GLY A 109 20.42 14.60 -4.68
CA GLY A 109 20.68 15.39 -5.88
C GLY A 109 20.01 14.90 -7.15
N GLU A 110 20.22 15.64 -8.26
CA GLU A 110 19.50 15.48 -9.53
C GLU A 110 19.76 14.11 -10.20
N ARG A 111 21.00 13.61 -10.14
CA ARG A 111 21.35 12.30 -10.75
C ARG A 111 20.57 11.15 -10.12
N ALA A 112 20.55 11.10 -8.79
CA ALA A 112 19.80 10.08 -8.06
C ALA A 112 18.27 10.24 -8.27
N ALA A 113 17.78 11.48 -8.34
CA ALA A 113 16.37 11.77 -8.61
C ALA A 113 15.93 11.30 -10.00
N ASN A 114 16.75 11.55 -11.03
CA ASN A 114 16.47 11.10 -12.39
C ASN A 114 16.50 9.56 -12.49
N LEU A 115 17.44 8.92 -11.79
CA LEU A 115 17.47 7.46 -11.73
C LEU A 115 16.26 6.91 -10.98
N ALA A 116 15.84 7.52 -9.86
CA ALA A 116 14.65 7.13 -9.14
C ALA A 116 13.38 7.29 -9.98
N LEU A 117 13.29 8.39 -10.76
CA LEU A 117 12.20 8.62 -11.70
C LEU A 117 12.15 7.53 -12.79
N LEU A 118 13.28 7.20 -13.40
CA LEU A 118 13.40 6.17 -14.42
C LEU A 118 13.00 4.79 -13.84
N LEU A 119 13.61 4.41 -12.72
CA LEU A 119 13.31 3.13 -12.06
C LEU A 119 11.84 3.05 -11.65
N GLY A 120 11.27 4.13 -11.08
CA GLY A 120 9.86 4.16 -10.69
C GLY A 120 8.89 4.15 -11.87
N ALA A 121 9.26 4.79 -12.99
CA ALA A 121 8.44 4.80 -14.20
C ALA A 121 8.38 3.42 -14.88
N LEU A 122 9.51 2.69 -14.86
CA LEU A 122 9.67 1.37 -15.47
C LEU A 122 9.36 0.22 -14.51
N HIS A 123 9.14 0.50 -13.22
CA HIS A 123 8.83 -0.54 -12.24
C HIS A 123 7.51 -1.25 -12.61
N PRO A 124 7.52 -2.57 -12.86
CA PRO A 124 6.35 -3.28 -13.40
C PRO A 124 5.09 -3.05 -12.56
N HIS A 125 5.17 -3.26 -11.26
CA HIS A 125 4.00 -3.08 -10.37
C HIS A 125 3.51 -1.64 -10.31
N LEU A 126 4.41 -0.63 -10.31
CA LEU A 126 4.00 0.78 -10.32
C LEU A 126 3.39 1.21 -11.65
N LEU A 127 3.74 0.54 -12.74
CA LEU A 127 3.12 0.78 -14.05
C LEU A 127 1.77 0.05 -14.15
N MET A 128 1.74 -1.25 -13.88
CA MET A 128 0.55 -2.10 -14.01
C MET A 128 -0.60 -1.63 -13.12
N ILE A 129 -0.32 -1.17 -11.89
CA ILE A 129 -1.36 -0.69 -10.97
C ILE A 129 -2.19 0.46 -11.56
N THR A 130 -1.63 1.23 -12.50
CA THR A 130 -2.34 2.31 -13.21
C THR A 130 -3.58 1.79 -13.95
N GLY A 131 -3.50 0.58 -14.51
CA GLY A 131 -4.63 -0.08 -15.20
C GLY A 131 -5.69 -0.64 -14.25
N TRP A 132 -5.34 -0.87 -12.98
CA TRP A 132 -6.18 -1.52 -11.99
C TRP A 132 -6.92 -0.48 -11.14
N LEU A 133 -8.22 -0.69 -10.90
CA LEU A 133 -9.02 0.19 -10.05
C LEU A 133 -8.80 -0.16 -8.56
N TYR A 134 -7.58 0.06 -8.10
CA TYR A 134 -7.12 -0.34 -6.78
C TYR A 134 -6.73 0.85 -5.92
N THR A 135 -6.94 0.73 -4.61
CA THR A 135 -6.65 1.77 -3.62
C THR A 135 -5.19 2.22 -3.60
N GLU A 136 -4.29 1.37 -4.05
CA GLU A 136 -2.86 1.65 -4.15
C GLU A 136 -2.55 2.86 -5.03
N ASN A 137 -3.37 3.11 -6.07
CA ASN A 137 -3.19 4.29 -6.94
C ASN A 137 -3.23 5.61 -6.17
N LEU A 138 -4.13 5.73 -5.18
CA LEU A 138 -4.20 6.91 -4.32
C LEU A 138 -3.19 6.84 -3.17
N ALA A 139 -2.93 5.65 -2.63
CA ALA A 139 -1.99 5.48 -1.52
C ALA A 139 -0.54 5.88 -1.89
N LEU A 140 -0.10 5.61 -3.13
CA LEU A 140 1.24 5.92 -3.61
C LEU A 140 1.59 7.42 -3.50
N PRO A 141 0.85 8.36 -4.12
CA PRO A 141 1.14 9.78 -3.98
C PRO A 141 0.99 10.27 -2.55
N LEU A 142 -0.05 9.83 -1.81
CA LEU A 142 -0.26 10.23 -0.42
C LEU A 142 0.92 9.84 0.46
N MET A 143 1.47 8.62 0.31
CA MET A 143 2.63 8.15 1.06
C MET A 143 3.86 9.01 0.80
N VAL A 144 4.20 9.23 -0.47
CA VAL A 144 5.42 9.97 -0.84
C VAL A 144 5.35 11.42 -0.39
N TRP A 145 4.19 12.07 -0.59
CA TRP A 145 4.01 13.46 -0.20
C TRP A 145 3.89 13.65 1.31
N ALA A 146 3.32 12.68 2.05
CA ALA A 146 3.35 12.69 3.51
C ALA A 146 4.79 12.62 4.04
N VAL A 147 5.62 11.71 3.50
CA VAL A 147 7.04 11.60 3.84
C VAL A 147 7.81 12.88 3.48
N TYR A 148 7.56 13.45 2.30
CA TYR A 148 8.16 14.72 1.89
C TYR A 148 7.77 15.84 2.87
N GLY A 149 6.50 15.93 3.22
CA GLY A 149 5.99 16.93 4.16
C GLY A 149 6.60 16.80 5.54
N LEU A 150 6.63 15.60 6.12
CA LEU A 150 7.26 15.32 7.41
C LEU A 150 8.75 15.75 7.45
N LEU A 151 9.47 15.58 6.34
CA LEU A 151 10.89 15.93 6.28
C LEU A 151 11.14 17.43 6.02
N TYR A 152 10.31 18.09 5.24
CA TYR A 152 10.64 19.41 4.68
C TYR A 152 9.64 20.53 4.98
N TRP A 153 8.40 20.24 5.36
CA TRP A 153 7.41 21.27 5.70
C TRP A 153 7.49 21.60 7.20
N ARG A 154 8.22 22.69 7.53
CA ARG A 154 8.58 23.07 8.90
C ARG A 154 7.71 24.19 9.48
N SER A 155 6.46 24.31 9.03
CA SER A 155 5.49 25.29 9.53
C SER A 155 4.26 24.60 10.08
N GLY A 156 3.45 25.32 10.86
CA GLY A 156 2.18 24.80 11.37
C GLY A 156 1.29 24.24 10.26
N TRP A 157 1.14 24.98 9.16
CA TRP A 157 0.41 24.50 7.98
C TRP A 157 1.05 23.27 7.33
N GLY A 158 2.37 23.20 7.29
CA GLY A 158 3.08 22.05 6.75
C GLY A 158 2.89 20.80 7.58
N TRP A 159 2.91 20.90 8.90
CA TRP A 159 2.62 19.79 9.81
C TRP A 159 1.16 19.35 9.72
N ALA A 160 0.22 20.30 9.66
CA ALA A 160 -1.18 20.01 9.44
C ALA A 160 -1.43 19.31 8.09
N ALA A 161 -0.81 19.79 7.01
CA ALA A 161 -0.91 19.16 5.69
C ALA A 161 -0.34 17.74 5.69
N SER A 162 0.81 17.52 6.35
CA SER A 162 1.39 16.17 6.50
C SER A 162 0.46 15.23 7.27
N GLY A 163 -0.18 15.73 8.33
CA GLY A 163 -1.20 14.99 9.09
C GLY A 163 -2.43 14.66 8.25
N ALA A 164 -2.94 15.63 7.49
CA ALA A 164 -4.08 15.41 6.59
C ALA A 164 -3.76 14.35 5.51
N LEU A 165 -2.54 14.37 4.92
CA LEU A 165 -2.09 13.34 3.98
C LEU A 165 -2.03 11.95 4.63
N LEU A 166 -1.56 11.84 5.87
CA LEU A 166 -1.55 10.59 6.63
C LEU A 166 -2.97 10.11 6.96
N GLY A 167 -3.88 11.01 7.31
CA GLY A 167 -5.30 10.71 7.53
C GLY A 167 -5.98 10.20 6.25
N LEU A 168 -5.77 10.87 5.11
CA LEU A 168 -6.26 10.43 3.80
C LEU A 168 -5.64 9.09 3.39
N LEU A 169 -4.38 8.86 3.71
CA LEU A 169 -3.71 7.59 3.49
C LEU A 169 -4.38 6.47 4.29
N ALA A 170 -4.72 6.71 5.56
CA ALA A 170 -5.47 5.77 6.40
C ALA A 170 -6.88 5.53 5.87
N LEU A 171 -7.59 6.57 5.39
CA LEU A 171 -8.88 6.45 4.70
C LEU A 171 -8.80 5.80 3.32
N THR A 172 -7.61 5.67 2.76
CA THR A 172 -7.37 4.91 1.53
C THR A 172 -7.09 3.44 1.84
N ARG A 173 -6.33 3.18 2.91
CA ARG A 173 -5.95 1.85 3.39
C ARG A 173 -5.88 1.85 4.91
N ALA A 174 -6.83 1.22 5.55
CA ALA A 174 -6.97 1.20 7.02
C ALA A 174 -5.71 0.71 7.77
N ASN A 175 -4.96 -0.21 7.16
CA ASN A 175 -3.71 -0.72 7.72
C ASN A 175 -2.57 0.29 7.76
N LEU A 176 -2.74 1.49 7.16
CA LEU A 176 -1.77 2.59 7.22
C LEU A 176 -2.05 3.58 8.36
N LEU A 177 -3.16 3.41 9.11
CA LEU A 177 -3.44 4.23 10.30
C LEU A 177 -2.29 4.25 11.32
N PRO A 178 -1.60 3.13 11.62
CA PRO A 178 -0.45 3.14 12.53
C PRO A 178 0.70 4.06 12.10
N PHE A 179 0.77 4.46 10.82
CA PHE A 179 1.78 5.40 10.35
C PHE A 179 1.65 6.80 10.95
N VAL A 180 0.44 7.17 11.38
CA VAL A 180 0.21 8.40 12.14
C VAL A 180 1.00 8.37 13.46
N ALA A 181 0.96 7.22 14.16
CA ALA A 181 1.72 7.04 15.39
C ALA A 181 3.24 7.01 15.15
N ILE A 182 3.68 6.32 14.09
CA ILE A 182 5.11 6.27 13.71
C ILE A 182 5.61 7.68 13.38
N ALA A 183 4.85 8.47 12.60
CA ALA A 183 5.20 9.83 12.25
C ALA A 183 5.25 10.75 13.47
N GLY A 184 4.25 10.64 14.37
CA GLY A 184 4.22 11.38 15.63
C GLY A 184 5.41 11.07 16.54
N ALA A 185 5.72 9.78 16.72
CA ALA A 185 6.87 9.34 17.53
C ALA A 185 8.19 9.80 16.91
N TRP A 186 8.33 9.71 15.59
CA TRP A 186 9.52 10.21 14.87
C TRP A 186 9.67 11.73 15.04
N GLN A 187 8.59 12.50 14.93
CA GLN A 187 8.62 13.95 15.15
C GLN A 187 8.97 14.29 16.61
N LEU A 188 8.41 13.60 17.60
CA LEU A 188 8.77 13.77 19.00
C LEU A 188 10.27 13.59 19.26
N TRP A 189 10.88 12.64 18.56
CA TRP A 189 12.33 12.39 18.68
C TRP A 189 13.18 13.44 17.97
N HIS A 190 12.74 13.91 16.78
CA HIS A 190 13.60 14.74 15.92
C HIS A 190 13.26 16.22 15.95
N GLU A 191 12.03 16.59 16.30
CA GLU A 191 11.61 17.97 16.46
C GLU A 191 11.69 18.32 17.95
N ARG A 192 12.42 19.36 18.28
CA ARG A 192 12.46 19.88 19.67
C ARG A 192 11.17 20.63 20.05
N ASN A 193 10.15 20.59 19.22
CA ASN A 193 8.89 21.29 19.35
C ASN A 193 7.73 20.29 19.34
N TRP A 194 7.04 20.14 20.49
CA TRP A 194 5.90 19.25 20.64
C TRP A 194 4.68 19.63 19.80
N HIS A 195 4.59 20.90 19.32
CA HIS A 195 3.51 21.32 18.43
C HIS A 195 3.53 20.58 17.09
N ALA A 196 4.70 20.19 16.58
CA ALA A 196 4.81 19.48 15.33
C ALA A 196 4.08 18.11 15.35
N PRO A 197 4.41 17.17 16.27
CA PRO A 197 3.69 15.90 16.35
C PRO A 197 2.23 16.10 16.78
N ALA A 198 1.93 17.02 17.70
CA ALA A 198 0.57 17.28 18.13
C ALA A 198 -0.33 17.70 16.96
N LEU A 199 0.14 18.64 16.14
CA LEU A 199 -0.63 19.14 14.98
C LEU A 199 -0.75 18.09 13.88
N THR A 200 0.34 17.33 13.59
CA THR A 200 0.32 16.24 12.62
C THR A 200 -0.67 15.15 13.04
N VAL A 201 -0.61 14.69 14.27
CA VAL A 201 -1.51 13.64 14.78
C VAL A 201 -2.95 14.14 14.85
N ALA A 202 -3.17 15.35 15.41
CA ALA A 202 -4.51 15.91 15.51
C ALA A 202 -5.18 16.07 14.13
N THR A 203 -4.49 16.61 13.14
CA THR A 203 -5.05 16.76 11.79
C THR A 203 -5.27 15.42 11.09
N ALA A 204 -4.41 14.43 11.30
CA ALA A 204 -4.65 13.07 10.79
C ALA A 204 -5.92 12.46 11.40
N LEU A 205 -6.08 12.56 12.73
CA LEU A 205 -7.28 12.06 13.42
C LEU A 205 -8.54 12.83 13.01
N LEU A 206 -8.47 14.15 12.88
CA LEU A 206 -9.59 14.98 12.40
C LEU A 206 -9.99 14.61 10.97
N THR A 207 -9.04 14.26 10.12
CA THR A 207 -9.33 13.79 8.75
C THR A 207 -10.06 12.46 8.76
N VAL A 208 -9.73 11.56 9.68
CA VAL A 208 -10.32 10.22 9.79
C VAL A 208 -11.65 10.24 10.56
N ALA A 209 -11.80 11.12 11.53
CA ALA A 209 -12.91 11.15 12.49
C ALA A 209 -14.31 11.17 11.85
N PRO A 210 -14.62 11.97 10.80
CA PRO A 210 -15.94 11.98 10.18
C PRO A 210 -16.36 10.60 9.64
N TYR A 211 -15.43 9.88 9.03
CA TYR A 211 -15.72 8.54 8.53
C TYR A 211 -15.89 7.53 9.64
N VAL A 212 -15.03 7.57 10.67
CA VAL A 212 -15.16 6.70 11.86
C VAL A 212 -16.49 6.96 12.58
N ALA A 213 -16.90 8.21 12.73
CA ALA A 213 -18.19 8.56 13.31
C ALA A 213 -19.36 8.02 12.47
N TYR A 214 -19.32 8.22 11.15
CA TYR A 214 -20.34 7.73 10.22
C TYR A 214 -20.46 6.20 10.27
N ILE A 215 -19.35 5.46 10.12
CA ILE A 215 -19.39 4.00 10.09
C ILE A 215 -19.78 3.42 11.47
N SER A 216 -19.30 4.02 12.56
CA SER A 216 -19.65 3.59 13.92
C SER A 216 -21.11 3.82 14.24
N ALA A 217 -21.69 4.96 13.87
CA ALA A 217 -23.11 5.24 14.02
C ALA A 217 -23.97 4.27 13.18
N ARG A 218 -23.55 3.99 11.94
CA ARG A 218 -24.28 3.09 11.04
C ARG A 218 -24.37 1.65 11.55
N TYR A 219 -23.33 1.15 12.22
CA TYR A 219 -23.29 -0.23 12.73
C TYR A 219 -23.55 -0.34 14.24
N GLY A 220 -23.81 0.78 14.92
CA GLY A 220 -24.06 0.77 16.39
C GLY A 220 -22.86 0.32 17.23
N ALA A 221 -21.63 0.37 16.68
CA ALA A 221 -20.42 -0.08 17.35
C ALA A 221 -19.22 0.74 16.89
N PHE A 222 -18.23 0.93 17.78
CA PHE A 222 -16.99 1.60 17.39
C PHE A 222 -16.22 0.77 16.38
N ILE A 223 -16.02 1.34 15.18
CA ILE A 223 -15.25 0.74 14.08
C ILE A 223 -14.20 1.76 13.65
N PRO A 224 -12.90 1.48 13.85
CA PRO A 224 -11.85 2.46 13.52
C PRO A 224 -11.79 2.72 12.00
N ILE A 225 -11.51 1.76 11.19
CA ILE A 225 -11.59 1.85 9.71
C ILE A 225 -11.63 0.42 9.15
N GLY A 226 -12.81 -0.16 8.92
CA GLY A 226 -12.96 -1.41 8.18
C GLY A 226 -12.75 -2.70 8.99
N ARG A 227 -12.46 -3.80 8.29
CA ARG A 227 -12.52 -5.18 8.78
C ARG A 227 -11.19 -5.66 9.34
N GLY A 228 -10.99 -5.60 10.65
CA GLY A 228 -9.76 -6.08 11.30
C GLY A 228 -9.75 -7.59 11.54
N GLY A 229 -10.84 -8.10 12.09
CA GLY A 229 -10.96 -9.51 12.48
C GLY A 229 -10.94 -10.48 11.31
N TYR A 230 -11.72 -10.17 10.29
CA TYR A 230 -11.75 -10.98 9.07
C TYR A 230 -10.39 -11.08 8.39
N VAL A 231 -9.66 -9.96 8.27
CA VAL A 231 -8.34 -9.93 7.65
C VAL A 231 -7.32 -10.72 8.48
N LEU A 232 -7.38 -10.59 9.82
CA LEU A 232 -6.51 -11.32 10.71
C LEU A 232 -6.75 -12.84 10.61
N LEU A 233 -8.02 -13.29 10.62
CA LEU A 233 -8.38 -14.70 10.48
C LEU A 233 -7.95 -15.26 9.14
N TRP A 234 -8.20 -14.52 8.07
CA TRP A 234 -7.79 -14.92 6.73
C TRP A 234 -6.28 -15.16 6.62
N ALA A 235 -5.49 -14.33 7.29
CA ALA A 235 -4.03 -14.40 7.28
C ALA A 235 -3.43 -15.33 8.34
N ASN A 236 -4.21 -15.78 9.35
CA ASN A 236 -3.72 -16.57 10.49
C ASN A 236 -4.76 -17.63 10.87
N ASN A 237 -4.66 -18.81 10.26
CA ASN A 237 -5.52 -19.96 10.50
C ASN A 237 -4.77 -21.27 10.15
N ALA A 238 -5.37 -22.42 10.43
CA ALA A 238 -4.77 -23.73 10.24
C ALA A 238 -4.39 -24.05 8.78
N HIS A 239 -5.03 -23.39 7.80
CA HIS A 239 -4.80 -23.59 6.37
C HIS A 239 -3.96 -22.49 5.73
N ALA A 240 -3.56 -21.45 6.51
CA ALA A 240 -2.76 -20.36 5.99
C ALA A 240 -1.34 -20.83 5.65
N ASP A 241 -0.91 -20.56 4.42
CA ASP A 241 0.45 -20.84 3.93
C ASP A 241 1.35 -19.60 3.87
N GLY A 242 0.84 -18.48 4.36
CA GLY A 242 1.49 -17.17 4.35
C GLY A 242 1.12 -16.29 3.18
N GLY A 243 0.55 -16.82 2.11
CA GLY A 243 0.14 -16.10 0.91
C GLY A 243 -1.35 -15.71 0.90
N TYR A 244 -1.75 -15.13 -0.25
CA TYR A 244 -3.16 -14.88 -0.54
C TYR A 244 -3.85 -16.20 -0.92
N ASP A 245 -4.86 -16.60 -0.14
CA ASP A 245 -5.70 -17.75 -0.44
C ASP A 245 -7.05 -17.31 -1.03
N PRO A 246 -7.26 -17.41 -2.35
CA PRO A 246 -8.52 -17.07 -2.98
C PRO A 246 -9.67 -17.97 -2.56
N HIS A 247 -9.38 -19.21 -2.12
CA HIS A 247 -10.34 -20.21 -1.71
C HIS A 247 -10.64 -20.20 -0.21
N PHE A 248 -10.12 -19.24 0.54
CA PHE A 248 -10.37 -19.14 1.99
C PHE A 248 -11.86 -19.19 2.34
N LEU A 249 -12.71 -18.49 1.58
CA LEU A 249 -14.16 -18.48 1.81
C LEU A 249 -14.81 -19.85 1.56
N GLU A 250 -14.25 -20.64 0.65
CA GLU A 250 -14.73 -21.99 0.35
C GLU A 250 -14.27 -22.97 1.44
N ARG A 251 -13.03 -22.83 1.90
CA ARG A 251 -12.43 -23.64 2.97
C ARG A 251 -12.84 -23.21 4.38
N ARG A 252 -13.57 -22.14 4.54
CA ARG A 252 -13.98 -21.60 5.85
C ARG A 252 -14.71 -22.62 6.73
N LEU A 253 -15.43 -23.58 6.14
CA LEU A 253 -16.15 -24.66 6.85
C LEU A 253 -15.21 -25.64 7.55
N THR A 254 -13.93 -25.71 7.15
CA THR A 254 -12.92 -26.62 7.70
C THR A 254 -11.94 -25.93 8.65
N LEU A 255 -12.15 -24.65 8.98
CA LEU A 255 -11.30 -23.87 9.88
C LEU A 255 -11.36 -24.41 11.32
N GLY A 256 -10.42 -25.27 11.68
CA GLY A 256 -10.32 -25.79 13.05
C GLY A 256 -11.36 -26.79 13.49
N GLY A 257 -12.07 -27.42 12.54
CA GLY A 257 -13.19 -28.35 12.82
C GLY A 257 -14.48 -27.61 13.22
N GLU A 258 -15.54 -28.36 13.53
CA GLU A 258 -16.86 -27.84 13.94
C GLU A 258 -16.89 -27.34 15.40
N THR A 259 -15.98 -26.46 15.78
CA THR A 259 -16.02 -25.84 17.12
C THR A 259 -17.25 -24.93 17.24
N LYS A 260 -17.71 -24.71 18.49
CA LYS A 260 -18.81 -23.76 18.77
C LYS A 260 -18.53 -22.38 18.16
N LEU A 261 -17.31 -21.89 18.27
CA LEU A 261 -16.88 -20.58 17.78
C LEU A 261 -16.93 -20.48 16.25
N VAL A 262 -16.54 -21.55 15.52
CA VAL A 262 -16.64 -21.58 14.05
C VAL A 262 -18.11 -21.57 13.61
N ARG A 263 -18.98 -22.34 14.28
CA ARG A 263 -20.43 -22.34 13.98
C ARG A 263 -21.05 -20.95 14.22
N GLU A 264 -20.73 -20.31 15.36
CA GLU A 264 -21.19 -18.95 15.68
C GLU A 264 -20.74 -17.95 14.60
N TRP A 265 -19.47 -18.01 14.17
CA TRP A 265 -18.95 -17.14 13.10
C TRP A 265 -19.68 -17.34 11.76
N LEU A 266 -19.93 -18.59 11.38
CA LEU A 266 -20.62 -18.91 10.12
C LEU A 266 -22.10 -18.48 10.15
N SER A 267 -22.76 -18.58 11.30
CA SER A 267 -24.16 -18.20 11.49
C SER A 267 -24.38 -16.72 11.76
N ALA A 268 -23.35 -15.97 12.11
CA ALA A 268 -23.48 -14.55 12.42
C ALA A 268 -23.97 -13.75 11.20
N THR A 269 -25.10 -13.09 11.33
CA THR A 269 -25.70 -12.22 10.30
C THR A 269 -25.25 -10.77 10.46
N ASP A 270 -25.00 -10.33 11.70
CA ASP A 270 -24.45 -8.99 11.98
C ASP A 270 -22.97 -8.90 11.54
N PRO A 271 -22.62 -7.95 10.66
CA PRO A 271 -21.25 -7.79 10.18
C PRO A 271 -20.21 -7.48 11.27
N VAL A 272 -20.61 -6.77 12.32
CA VAL A 272 -19.73 -6.40 13.43
C VAL A 272 -19.42 -7.62 14.29
N GLU A 273 -20.45 -8.38 14.67
CA GLU A 273 -20.25 -9.60 15.45
C GLU A 273 -19.46 -10.63 14.67
N ARG A 274 -19.72 -10.75 13.37
CA ARG A 274 -18.95 -11.62 12.47
C ARG A 274 -17.46 -11.26 12.44
N ASP A 275 -17.11 -9.97 12.39
CA ASP A 275 -15.70 -9.53 12.42
C ASP A 275 -15.06 -9.76 13.79
N ARG A 276 -15.81 -9.54 14.90
CA ARG A 276 -15.36 -9.86 16.28
C ARG A 276 -15.08 -11.35 16.46
N GLN A 277 -15.95 -12.21 15.96
CA GLN A 277 -15.76 -13.67 16.06
C GLN A 277 -14.57 -14.11 15.20
N ALA A 278 -14.38 -13.55 14.00
CA ALA A 278 -13.19 -13.78 13.20
C ALA A 278 -11.91 -13.40 13.94
N MET A 279 -11.91 -12.25 14.65
CA MET A 279 -10.80 -11.84 15.51
C MET A 279 -10.50 -12.86 16.61
N ARG A 280 -11.56 -13.35 17.31
CA ARG A 280 -11.41 -14.36 18.38
C ARG A 280 -10.82 -15.66 17.85
N LEU A 281 -11.34 -16.16 16.71
CA LEU A 281 -10.83 -17.37 16.03
C LEU A 281 -9.35 -17.25 15.68
N ALA A 282 -8.95 -16.13 15.07
CA ALA A 282 -7.55 -15.88 14.73
C ALA A 282 -6.63 -15.86 15.96
N LEU A 283 -7.01 -15.12 17.00
CA LEU A 283 -6.23 -15.01 18.23
C LEU A 283 -6.17 -16.32 19.00
N GLN A 284 -7.26 -17.10 19.00
CA GLN A 284 -7.28 -18.45 19.57
C GLN A 284 -6.28 -19.34 18.85
N TRP A 285 -6.35 -19.40 17.51
CA TRP A 285 -5.43 -20.21 16.72
C TRP A 285 -3.96 -19.81 16.94
N ILE A 286 -3.64 -18.52 16.99
CA ILE A 286 -2.28 -18.02 17.28
C ILE A 286 -1.77 -18.51 18.64
N ARG A 287 -2.65 -18.46 19.67
CA ARG A 287 -2.29 -18.92 21.05
C ARG A 287 -2.07 -20.41 21.12
N GLU A 288 -2.87 -21.18 20.43
CA GLU A 288 -2.83 -22.66 20.41
C GLU A 288 -1.68 -23.19 19.54
N ASN A 289 -1.23 -22.40 18.54
CA ASN A 289 -0.24 -22.82 17.55
C ASN A 289 0.94 -21.84 17.39
N PRO A 290 1.67 -21.49 18.49
CA PRO A 290 2.69 -20.43 18.45
C PRO A 290 3.86 -20.75 17.53
N VAL A 291 4.30 -22.01 17.45
CA VAL A 291 5.41 -22.42 16.57
C VAL A 291 5.01 -22.32 15.10
N GLN A 292 3.81 -22.79 14.76
CA GLN A 292 3.28 -22.71 13.40
C GLN A 292 3.06 -21.25 13.00
N TRP A 293 2.60 -20.41 13.91
CA TRP A 293 2.45 -18.98 13.68
C TRP A 293 3.80 -18.29 13.42
N LEU A 294 4.86 -18.60 14.19
CA LEU A 294 6.21 -18.07 13.93
C LEU A 294 6.73 -18.49 12.53
N TRP A 295 6.54 -19.74 12.15
CA TRP A 295 6.85 -20.21 10.80
C TRP A 295 6.07 -19.42 9.75
N LEU A 296 4.77 -19.20 9.99
CA LEU A 296 3.90 -18.44 9.12
C LEU A 296 4.38 -16.98 8.95
N LEU A 297 4.86 -16.33 10.02
CA LEU A 297 5.46 -14.98 9.93
C LEU A 297 6.68 -14.97 9.01
N GLY A 298 7.56 -15.97 9.13
CA GLY A 298 8.71 -16.15 8.24
C GLY A 298 8.29 -16.30 6.76
N ARG A 299 7.28 -17.11 6.50
CA ARG A 299 6.70 -17.29 5.15
C ARG A 299 6.11 -15.99 4.62
N LYS A 300 5.32 -15.28 5.41
CA LYS A 300 4.75 -13.96 5.04
C LYS A 300 5.84 -12.95 4.72
N LEU A 301 6.92 -12.91 5.50
CA LEU A 301 8.06 -12.03 5.24
C LEU A 301 8.70 -12.35 3.89
N ALA A 302 9.00 -13.62 3.62
CA ALA A 302 9.59 -14.06 2.35
C ALA A 302 8.70 -13.70 1.16
N LEU A 303 7.38 -13.95 1.26
CA LEU A 303 6.40 -13.61 0.24
C LEU A 303 6.26 -12.10 0.02
N THR A 304 6.33 -11.30 1.10
CA THR A 304 6.24 -9.84 1.04
C THR A 304 7.48 -9.22 0.38
N LEU A 305 8.64 -9.82 0.58
CA LEU A 305 9.91 -9.39 -0.01
C LEU A 305 10.20 -10.05 -1.37
N SER A 306 9.22 -10.68 -2.02
CA SER A 306 9.33 -11.22 -3.38
C SER A 306 8.56 -10.37 -4.40
N ALA A 307 8.95 -10.44 -5.67
CA ALA A 307 8.28 -9.71 -6.75
C ALA A 307 6.88 -10.26 -7.04
N PHE A 308 6.74 -11.58 -7.07
CA PHE A 308 5.51 -12.28 -7.46
C PHE A 308 4.99 -13.24 -6.38
N GLY A 309 5.42 -13.09 -5.12
CA GLY A 309 4.94 -13.89 -4.01
C GLY A 309 5.42 -15.34 -4.04
N LEU A 310 6.64 -15.60 -4.57
CA LEU A 310 7.23 -16.94 -4.68
C LEU A 310 6.28 -17.96 -5.32
N GLN A 311 5.53 -17.54 -6.32
CA GLN A 311 4.60 -18.41 -7.04
C GLN A 311 5.35 -19.59 -7.69
N ASN A 312 4.74 -20.76 -7.64
CA ASN A 312 5.28 -21.95 -8.26
C ASN A 312 4.26 -22.54 -9.26
N PRO A 313 4.12 -21.93 -10.46
CA PRO A 313 3.19 -22.40 -11.46
C PRO A 313 3.61 -23.77 -12.01
N GLU A 314 2.67 -24.57 -12.48
CA GLU A 314 2.92 -25.88 -13.08
C GLU A 314 3.83 -25.81 -14.31
N ASN A 315 3.74 -24.71 -15.06
CA ASN A 315 4.62 -24.48 -16.21
C ASN A 315 6.04 -24.13 -15.76
N ARG A 316 7.00 -25.04 -15.99
CA ARG A 316 8.41 -24.89 -15.58
C ARG A 316 9.08 -23.65 -16.16
N GLY A 317 8.77 -23.25 -17.39
CA GLY A 317 9.31 -22.04 -18.01
C GLY A 317 8.85 -20.77 -17.31
N VAL A 318 7.55 -20.69 -16.98
CA VAL A 318 6.98 -19.57 -16.21
C VAL A 318 7.59 -19.55 -14.80
N ALA A 319 7.73 -20.69 -14.14
CA ALA A 319 8.36 -20.80 -12.84
C ALA A 319 9.80 -20.29 -12.84
N ALA A 320 10.58 -20.59 -13.88
CA ALA A 320 11.96 -20.09 -14.03
C ALA A 320 11.99 -18.56 -14.20
N ALA A 321 11.10 -18.00 -15.03
CA ALA A 321 10.99 -16.55 -15.24
C ALA A 321 10.60 -15.81 -13.95
N LEU A 322 9.64 -16.34 -13.18
CA LEU A 322 9.23 -15.75 -11.91
C LEU A 322 10.36 -15.79 -10.86
N ARG A 323 11.12 -16.89 -10.77
CA ARG A 323 12.30 -16.97 -9.88
C ARG A 323 13.39 -15.98 -10.27
N LEU A 324 13.63 -15.78 -11.56
CA LEU A 324 14.56 -14.77 -12.04
C LEU A 324 14.09 -13.37 -11.64
N ALA A 325 12.79 -13.08 -11.81
CA ALA A 325 12.21 -11.80 -11.42
C ALA A 325 12.31 -11.57 -9.89
N ASP A 326 12.08 -12.59 -9.07
CA ASP A 326 12.29 -12.52 -7.62
C ASP A 326 13.77 -12.24 -7.29
N GLY A 327 14.72 -12.89 -7.97
CA GLY A 327 16.15 -12.64 -7.81
C GLY A 327 16.56 -11.21 -8.17
N VAL A 328 16.05 -10.67 -9.28
CA VAL A 328 16.24 -9.28 -9.68
C VAL A 328 15.65 -8.32 -8.64
N TYR A 329 14.48 -8.64 -8.10
CA TYR A 329 13.83 -7.82 -7.08
C TYR A 329 14.60 -7.84 -5.76
N TRP A 330 15.17 -8.96 -5.35
CA TRP A 330 16.03 -9.03 -4.15
C TRP A 330 17.31 -8.21 -4.31
N LEU A 331 17.93 -8.22 -5.52
CA LEU A 331 19.03 -7.31 -5.81
C LEU A 331 18.58 -5.85 -5.70
N PHE A 332 17.39 -5.53 -6.19
CA PHE A 332 16.81 -4.20 -6.07
C PHE A 332 16.60 -3.79 -4.60
N LEU A 333 16.08 -4.69 -3.75
CA LEU A 333 15.95 -4.48 -2.31
C LEU A 333 17.31 -4.33 -1.61
N ALA A 334 18.32 -5.10 -1.99
CA ALA A 334 19.67 -4.99 -1.45
C ALA A 334 20.29 -3.62 -1.79
N LEU A 335 20.12 -3.15 -3.03
CA LEU A 335 20.54 -1.80 -3.46
C LEU A 335 19.76 -0.72 -2.69
N ALA A 336 18.47 -0.92 -2.43
CA ALA A 336 17.66 -0.01 -1.63
C ALA A 336 18.15 0.06 -0.18
N GLY A 337 18.45 -1.07 0.44
CA GLY A 337 19.03 -1.15 1.77
C GLY A 337 20.40 -0.47 1.86
N TYR A 338 21.26 -0.70 0.87
CA TYR A 338 22.54 -0.02 0.78
C TYR A 338 22.40 1.50 0.62
N GLY A 339 21.48 1.94 -0.24
CA GLY A 339 21.18 3.36 -0.42
C GLY A 339 20.64 4.03 0.83
N LEU A 340 19.71 3.36 1.54
CA LEU A 340 19.25 3.83 2.84
C LEU A 340 20.39 3.94 3.85
N TRP A 341 21.27 2.93 3.91
CA TRP A 341 22.44 2.98 4.78
C TRP A 341 23.38 4.15 4.41
N ARG A 342 23.51 4.48 3.13
CA ARG A 342 24.25 5.68 2.68
C ARG A 342 23.60 6.97 3.16
N LEU A 343 22.28 7.01 3.30
CA LEU A 343 21.55 8.17 3.84
C LEU A 343 21.63 8.29 5.37
N ARG A 344 22.33 7.40 6.09
CA ARG A 344 22.43 7.46 7.56
C ARG A 344 23.03 8.77 8.08
N GLN A 345 23.84 9.44 7.28
CA GLN A 345 24.38 10.77 7.62
C GLN A 345 23.27 11.85 7.62
N ALA A 346 22.22 11.68 6.82
CA ALA A 346 20.98 12.44 6.89
C ALA A 346 20.05 11.78 7.95
N SER A 347 20.47 11.75 9.20
CA SER A 347 19.93 10.93 10.30
C SER A 347 18.40 10.96 10.42
N ARG A 348 17.78 12.12 10.16
CA ARG A 348 16.31 12.30 10.24
C ARG A 348 15.59 11.56 9.12
N ALA A 349 16.05 11.72 7.88
CA ALA A 349 15.44 11.03 6.72
C ALA A 349 15.64 9.53 6.82
N PHE A 350 16.85 9.08 7.17
CA PHE A 350 17.14 7.66 7.39
C PHE A 350 16.21 7.06 8.46
N ALA A 351 16.10 7.71 9.62
CA ALA A 351 15.27 7.22 10.72
C ALA A 351 13.78 7.11 10.32
N LEU A 352 13.23 8.12 9.63
CA LEU A 352 11.85 8.08 9.14
C LEU A 352 11.62 6.96 8.13
N LEU A 353 12.46 6.89 7.09
CA LEU A 353 12.32 5.88 6.04
C LEU A 353 12.47 4.46 6.59
N ALA A 354 13.43 4.24 7.49
CA ALA A 354 13.63 2.96 8.15
C ALA A 354 12.45 2.60 9.05
N ALA A 355 11.96 3.53 9.88
CA ALA A 355 10.81 3.30 10.76
C ALA A 355 9.54 2.98 9.97
N LEU A 356 9.29 3.68 8.87
CA LEU A 356 8.15 3.42 8.00
C LEU A 356 8.26 2.05 7.31
N PHE A 357 9.43 1.72 6.76
CA PHE A 357 9.63 0.43 6.10
C PHE A 357 9.52 -0.75 7.07
N LEU A 358 10.20 -0.67 8.22
CA LEU A 358 10.14 -1.71 9.26
C LEU A 358 8.75 -1.83 9.86
N GLY A 359 8.11 -0.70 10.21
CA GLY A 359 6.74 -0.68 10.74
C GLY A 359 5.74 -1.25 9.74
N TRP A 360 5.88 -0.90 8.45
CA TRP A 360 5.04 -1.47 7.39
C TRP A 360 5.21 -2.97 7.23
N THR A 361 6.46 -3.43 7.14
CA THR A 361 6.76 -4.87 7.00
C THR A 361 6.23 -5.65 8.20
N LEU A 362 6.47 -5.14 9.42
CA LEU A 362 5.98 -5.76 10.64
C LEU A 362 4.44 -5.84 10.68
N LEU A 363 3.74 -4.74 10.37
CA LEU A 363 2.28 -4.74 10.31
C LEU A 363 1.74 -5.70 9.26
N THR A 364 2.41 -5.80 8.10
CA THR A 364 2.01 -6.72 7.04
C THR A 364 2.12 -8.17 7.50
N ILE A 365 3.25 -8.58 8.05
CA ILE A 365 3.46 -9.99 8.46
C ILE A 365 2.59 -10.38 9.66
N LEU A 366 2.31 -9.45 10.56
CA LEU A 366 1.46 -9.72 11.74
C LEU A 366 -0.03 -9.81 11.37
N LEU A 367 -0.53 -8.88 10.55
CA LEU A 367 -1.95 -8.68 10.35
C LEU A 367 -2.48 -9.19 9.01
N TYR A 368 -1.62 -9.29 7.99
CA TYR A 368 -2.01 -9.62 6.62
C TYR A 368 -1.36 -10.90 6.11
N ALA A 369 -1.84 -11.38 4.96
CA ALA A 369 -1.09 -12.34 4.14
C ALA A 369 0.11 -11.65 3.49
N GLY A 370 1.19 -12.42 3.33
CA GLY A 370 2.37 -11.99 2.57
C GLY A 370 2.05 -11.87 1.08
N GLY A 371 2.84 -11.06 0.40
CA GLY A 371 2.76 -10.83 -1.04
C GLY A 371 3.34 -9.48 -1.42
N SER A 372 3.62 -9.27 -2.69
CA SER A 372 4.20 -8.01 -3.19
C SER A 372 3.22 -6.83 -3.14
N ARG A 373 1.93 -7.08 -3.28
CA ARG A 373 0.89 -6.04 -3.27
C ARG A 373 0.81 -5.23 -1.96
N PRO A 374 0.86 -5.83 -0.76
CA PRO A 374 0.93 -5.05 0.48
C PRO A 374 2.08 -4.05 0.52
N LEU A 375 3.23 -4.34 -0.13
CA LEU A 375 4.40 -3.47 -0.13
C LEU A 375 4.32 -2.32 -1.15
N LEU A 376 3.35 -2.32 -2.07
CA LEU A 376 3.23 -1.31 -3.13
C LEU A 376 3.25 0.15 -2.63
N PRO A 377 2.56 0.55 -1.55
CA PRO A 377 2.62 1.93 -1.08
C PRO A 377 4.02 2.38 -0.64
N ALA A 378 4.87 1.44 -0.19
CA ALA A 378 6.27 1.72 0.16
C ALA A 378 7.23 1.66 -1.05
N GLN A 379 6.79 1.14 -2.20
CA GLN A 379 7.63 0.92 -3.37
C GLN A 379 8.36 2.19 -3.88
N PRO A 380 7.78 3.40 -3.88
CA PRO A 380 8.52 4.61 -4.23
C PRO A 380 9.70 4.88 -3.28
N LEU A 381 9.56 4.59 -1.98
CA LEU A 381 10.62 4.79 -0.99
C LEU A 381 11.73 3.74 -1.17
N ILE A 382 11.39 2.50 -1.53
CA ILE A 382 12.34 1.45 -1.90
C ILE A 382 13.11 1.88 -3.16
N THR A 383 12.40 2.41 -4.16
CA THR A 383 12.98 2.92 -5.42
C THR A 383 13.95 4.07 -5.19
N LEU A 384 13.62 5.00 -4.27
CA LEU A 384 14.53 6.05 -3.81
C LEU A 384 15.83 5.43 -3.28
N GLY A 385 15.70 4.48 -2.35
CA GLY A 385 16.87 3.80 -1.77
C GLY A 385 17.73 3.12 -2.84
N ALA A 386 17.12 2.39 -3.78
CA ALA A 386 17.84 1.72 -4.87
C ALA A 386 18.60 2.72 -5.76
N ALA A 387 17.98 3.83 -6.14
CA ALA A 387 18.62 4.88 -6.93
C ALA A 387 19.82 5.51 -6.20
N VAL A 388 19.70 5.80 -4.92
CA VAL A 388 20.79 6.29 -4.07
C VAL A 388 21.90 5.26 -3.99
N GLY A 389 21.58 3.98 -3.81
CA GLY A 389 22.53 2.88 -3.75
C GLY A 389 23.36 2.74 -5.02
N VAL A 390 22.71 2.76 -6.19
CA VAL A 390 23.39 2.71 -7.50
C VAL A 390 24.32 3.91 -7.69
N CYS A 391 23.84 5.13 -7.42
CA CYS A 391 24.65 6.33 -7.55
C CYS A 391 25.88 6.31 -6.61
N ALA A 392 25.72 5.78 -5.40
CA ALA A 392 26.81 5.65 -4.43
C ALA A 392 27.88 4.63 -4.87
N LEU A 393 27.48 3.52 -5.48
CA LEU A 393 28.40 2.52 -6.06
C LEU A 393 29.16 3.11 -7.24
N TRP A 394 28.47 3.83 -8.12
CA TRP A 394 29.11 4.48 -9.26
C TRP A 394 30.16 5.53 -8.84
N ALA A 395 29.83 6.40 -7.89
CA ALA A 395 30.77 7.39 -7.37
C ALA A 395 32.03 6.75 -6.75
N ARG A 396 31.89 5.62 -6.05
CA ARG A 396 33.03 4.86 -5.51
C ARG A 396 33.95 4.34 -6.61
N ARG A 397 33.38 3.79 -7.69
CA ARG A 397 34.16 3.28 -8.82
C ARG A 397 34.96 4.37 -9.51
N GLN A 398 34.36 5.56 -9.69
CA GLN A 398 35.05 6.71 -10.29
C GLN A 398 36.21 7.25 -9.40
N ALA A 399 36.09 7.14 -8.07
CA ALA A 399 37.14 7.56 -7.15
C ALA A 399 38.33 6.56 -7.07
N GLN A 400 38.18 5.36 -7.62
CA GLN A 400 39.18 4.29 -7.65
C GLN A 400 39.91 4.22 -9.00
N MET A 401 39.41 4.89 -10.03
CA MET A 401 40.06 5.08 -11.36
C MET A 401 40.82 6.38 -11.41
#